data_aeceb5ce8ec74fa5400a1da5fef3417e
#
_entry.id   aeceb5ce8ec74fa5400a1da5fef3417e
#
_cell.length_a   1.000
_cell.length_b   1.000
_cell.length_c   1.000
_cell.angle_alpha   90.00
_cell.angle_beta   90.00
_cell.angle_gamma   90.00
#
_symmetry.space_group_name_H-M   'P 1'
#
loop_
_entity.id
_entity.type
_entity.pdbx_description
1 polymer ?
#
loop_
_entity_poly.entity_id
_entity_poly.type
_entity_poly.pdbx_seq_one_letter_code
_entity_poly.pdbx_strand_id
1 'polypeptide(L)'
;MASGLAYANFWQDLSSDLSKGRLYIPTEDLNHFGIDENALFSKKRIPELKHLLRYEVARTRALFERSRPLVDLIGDEISIEFAIAWHGGMRILEKIHKNAQHILDRRPHLNQADKAKVVTKALAWKGSALGRRGKEFFSPSHF
;
A
#
# COMPACT_ATOMS: atom_id res chain seq x y z
N MET A 1 7.55 2.73 6.43
CA MET A 1 7.19 1.87 5.29
C MET A 1 6.74 0.47 5.71
N ALA A 2 7.45 -0.24 6.59
CA ALA A 2 7.07 -1.59 7.02
C ALA A 2 5.61 -1.72 7.47
N SER A 3 5.13 -0.80 8.32
CA SER A 3 3.72 -0.76 8.74
C SER A 3 2.75 -0.60 7.56
N GLY A 4 3.11 0.23 6.56
CA GLY A 4 2.28 0.40 5.36
C GLY A 4 2.16 -0.89 4.55
N LEU A 5 3.26 -1.63 4.39
CA LEU A 5 3.25 -2.95 3.73
C LEU A 5 2.43 -3.97 4.50
N ALA A 6 2.54 -4.00 5.83
CA ALA A 6 1.74 -4.89 6.68
C ALA A 6 0.24 -4.60 6.53
N TYR A 7 -0.17 -3.34 6.60
CA TYR A 7 -1.58 -2.96 6.40
C TYR A 7 -2.07 -3.27 4.99
N ALA A 8 -1.27 -2.99 3.95
CA ALA A 8 -1.64 -3.35 2.59
C ALA A 8 -1.91 -4.86 2.43
N ASN A 9 -1.10 -5.70 3.10
CA ASN A 9 -1.32 -7.15 3.15
C ASN A 9 -2.61 -7.51 3.90
N PHE A 10 -2.90 -6.88 5.04
CA PHE A 10 -4.15 -7.14 5.79
C PHE A 10 -5.39 -6.85 4.94
N TRP A 11 -5.38 -5.73 4.21
CA TRP A 11 -6.50 -5.40 3.33
C TRP A 11 -6.58 -6.30 2.10
N GLN A 12 -5.43 -6.70 1.55
CA GLN A 12 -5.34 -7.62 0.42
C GLN A 12 -5.86 -9.01 0.77
N ASP A 13 -5.54 -9.50 1.97
CA ASP A 13 -5.79 -10.88 2.41
C ASP A 13 -7.08 -11.04 3.21
N LEU A 14 -7.91 -9.99 3.33
CA LEU A 14 -9.10 -9.96 4.17
C LEU A 14 -9.97 -11.20 4.01
N SER A 15 -10.33 -11.60 2.79
CA SER A 15 -11.17 -12.78 2.54
C SER A 15 -10.52 -14.08 3.00
N SER A 16 -9.20 -14.22 2.80
CA SER A 16 -8.43 -15.38 3.22
C SER A 16 -8.29 -15.44 4.73
N ASP A 17 -8.04 -14.31 5.38
CA ASP A 17 -7.87 -14.24 6.82
C ASP A 17 -9.18 -14.49 7.56
N LEU A 18 -10.29 -13.95 7.07
CA LEU A 18 -11.62 -14.27 7.62
C LEU A 18 -11.91 -15.78 7.56
N SER A 19 -11.50 -16.48 6.50
CA SER A 19 -11.66 -17.95 6.38
C SER A 19 -10.84 -18.71 7.42
N LYS A 20 -9.78 -18.09 7.98
CA LYS A 20 -8.92 -18.64 9.03
C LYS A 20 -9.29 -18.12 10.42
N GLY A 21 -10.42 -17.46 10.57
CA GLY A 21 -10.87 -16.85 11.82
C GLY A 21 -10.03 -15.62 12.25
N ARG A 22 -9.41 -14.93 11.31
CA ARG A 22 -8.57 -13.74 11.58
C ARG A 22 -9.22 -12.48 11.04
N LEU A 23 -9.24 -11.44 11.85
CA LEU A 23 -9.70 -10.11 11.46
C LEU A 23 -8.71 -9.08 11.98
N TYR A 24 -8.16 -8.27 11.08
CA TYR A 24 -7.17 -7.22 11.40
C TYR A 24 -7.73 -5.81 11.28
N ILE A 25 -9.01 -5.66 10.92
CA ILE A 25 -9.69 -4.37 10.93
C ILE A 25 -9.95 -3.97 12.39
N PRO A 26 -9.57 -2.76 12.81
CA PRO A 26 -9.85 -2.29 14.17
C PRO A 26 -11.35 -2.28 14.46
N THR A 27 -11.73 -2.74 15.65
CA THR A 27 -13.14 -2.74 16.09
C THR A 27 -13.76 -1.35 16.05
N GLU A 28 -12.97 -0.32 16.37
CA GLU A 28 -13.39 1.08 16.32
C GLU A 28 -13.82 1.50 14.91
N ASP A 29 -13.06 1.07 13.90
CA ASP A 29 -13.37 1.38 12.50
C ASP A 29 -14.59 0.58 12.02
N LEU A 30 -14.76 -0.68 12.44
CA LEU A 30 -15.99 -1.45 12.19
C LEU A 30 -17.22 -0.74 12.75
N ASN A 31 -17.15 -0.30 14.01
CA ASN A 31 -18.22 0.43 14.68
C ASN A 31 -18.50 1.77 13.99
N HIS A 32 -17.47 2.49 13.58
CA HIS A 32 -17.63 3.77 12.87
C HIS A 32 -18.41 3.62 11.55
N PHE A 33 -18.21 2.51 10.85
CA PHE A 33 -18.93 2.22 9.60
C PHE A 33 -20.18 1.36 9.80
N GLY A 34 -20.55 1.04 11.04
CA GLY A 34 -21.75 0.26 11.35
C GLY A 34 -21.71 -1.19 10.85
N ILE A 35 -20.51 -1.80 10.83
CA ILE A 35 -20.28 -3.16 10.34
C ILE A 35 -20.23 -4.13 11.52
N ASP A 36 -21.11 -5.13 11.49
CA ASP A 36 -21.07 -6.25 12.43
C ASP A 36 -19.95 -7.24 12.04
N GLU A 37 -19.10 -7.55 13.01
CA GLU A 37 -17.98 -8.49 12.83
C GLU A 37 -18.46 -9.89 12.40
N ASN A 38 -19.56 -10.38 12.97
CA ASN A 38 -20.14 -11.69 12.60
C ASN A 38 -20.61 -11.71 11.14
N ALA A 39 -21.10 -10.60 10.63
CA ALA A 39 -21.48 -10.48 9.23
C ALA A 39 -20.27 -10.63 8.29
N LEU A 40 -19.10 -10.11 8.69
CA LEU A 40 -17.84 -10.29 7.94
C LEU A 40 -17.43 -11.76 7.89
N PHE A 41 -17.41 -12.45 9.05
CA PHE A 41 -17.06 -13.88 9.11
C PHE A 41 -18.03 -14.75 8.30
N SER A 42 -19.31 -14.37 8.25
CA SER A 42 -20.32 -15.04 7.42
C SER A 42 -20.20 -14.72 5.93
N LYS A 43 -19.25 -13.86 5.54
CA LYS A 43 -19.03 -13.37 4.16
C LYS A 43 -20.31 -12.86 3.49
N LYS A 44 -21.22 -12.29 4.28
CA LYS A 44 -22.42 -11.64 3.76
C LYS A 44 -22.04 -10.40 2.96
N ARG A 45 -22.87 -10.02 2.01
CA ARG A 45 -22.69 -8.76 1.30
C ARG A 45 -22.94 -7.60 2.25
N ILE A 46 -21.89 -6.80 2.49
CA ILE A 46 -21.91 -5.63 3.37
C ILE A 46 -21.61 -4.40 2.51
N PRO A 47 -22.60 -3.60 2.15
CA PRO A 47 -22.40 -2.41 1.30
C PRO A 47 -21.39 -1.41 1.90
N GLU A 48 -21.36 -1.27 3.23
CA GLU A 48 -20.52 -0.35 3.99
C GLU A 48 -19.03 -0.74 3.93
N LEU A 49 -18.72 -2.01 3.70
CA LEU A 49 -17.35 -2.53 3.66
C LEU A 49 -16.48 -1.82 2.62
N LYS A 50 -17.06 -1.43 1.47
CA LYS A 50 -16.32 -0.66 0.46
C LYS A 50 -15.87 0.71 0.98
N HIS A 51 -16.67 1.35 1.83
CA HIS A 51 -16.36 2.66 2.40
C HIS A 51 -15.27 2.52 3.47
N LEU A 52 -15.40 1.53 4.34
CA LEU A 52 -14.38 1.19 5.32
C LEU A 52 -13.05 0.88 4.65
N LEU A 53 -13.02 0.01 3.64
CA LEU A 53 -11.77 -0.35 2.94
C LEU A 53 -11.14 0.84 2.22
N ARG A 54 -11.93 1.73 1.63
CA ARG A 54 -11.39 2.97 1.04
C ARG A 54 -10.78 3.89 2.08
N TYR A 55 -11.38 3.98 3.25
CA TYR A 55 -10.84 4.72 4.38
C TYR A 55 -9.51 4.12 4.86
N GLU A 56 -9.43 2.80 5.05
CA GLU A 56 -8.21 2.10 5.44
C GLU A 56 -7.09 2.21 4.39
N VAL A 57 -7.46 2.12 3.12
CA VAL A 57 -6.52 2.34 2.00
C VAL A 57 -5.96 3.75 2.04
N ALA A 58 -6.79 4.77 2.30
CA ALA A 58 -6.32 6.16 2.39
C ALA A 58 -5.33 6.36 3.54
N ARG A 59 -5.62 5.79 4.73
CA ARG A 59 -4.71 5.81 5.90
C ARG A 59 -3.40 5.11 5.59
N THR A 60 -3.46 3.93 4.99
CA THR A 60 -2.27 3.15 4.61
C THR A 60 -1.44 3.88 3.56
N ARG A 61 -2.09 4.51 2.58
CA ARG A 61 -1.42 5.33 1.58
C ARG A 61 -0.64 6.49 2.21
N ALA A 62 -1.21 7.15 3.20
CA ALA A 62 -0.52 8.21 3.93
C ALA A 62 0.76 7.72 4.64
N LEU A 63 0.80 6.46 5.11
CA LEU A 63 2.02 5.85 5.65
C LEU A 63 3.10 5.65 4.57
N PHE A 64 2.72 5.22 3.36
CA PHE A 64 3.64 5.11 2.23
C PHE A 64 4.18 6.48 1.83
N GLU A 65 3.32 7.49 1.70
CA GLU A 65 3.74 8.85 1.32
C GLU A 65 4.72 9.46 2.34
N ARG A 66 4.49 9.27 3.63
CA ARG A 66 5.42 9.70 4.69
C ARG A 66 6.77 8.99 4.63
N SER A 67 6.82 7.77 4.12
CA SER A 67 8.09 7.03 3.97
C SER A 67 8.85 7.37 2.69
N ARG A 68 8.23 8.09 1.76
CA ARG A 68 8.81 8.41 0.45
C ARG A 68 10.19 9.08 0.51
N PRO A 69 10.45 10.06 1.40
CA PRO A 69 11.76 10.71 1.48
C PRO A 69 12.91 9.77 1.85
N LEU A 70 12.62 8.59 2.42
CA LEU A 70 13.65 7.62 2.79
C LEU A 70 14.48 7.15 1.58
N VAL A 71 13.91 7.13 0.36
CA VAL A 71 14.64 6.74 -0.85
C VAL A 71 15.87 7.61 -1.10
N ASP A 72 15.81 8.88 -0.70
CA ASP A 72 16.92 9.83 -0.85
C ASP A 72 17.97 9.70 0.28
N LEU A 73 17.61 9.07 1.41
CA LEU A 73 18.44 8.93 2.60
C LEU A 73 19.17 7.57 2.70
N ILE A 74 18.62 6.53 2.05
CA ILE A 74 19.21 5.18 2.07
C ILE A 74 20.24 4.99 0.95
N GLY A 75 21.20 4.08 1.16
CA GLY A 75 22.25 3.78 0.20
C GLY A 75 21.70 3.23 -1.12
N ASP A 76 22.49 3.38 -2.19
CA ASP A 76 22.09 3.01 -3.55
C ASP A 76 21.73 1.53 -3.72
N GLU A 77 22.36 0.64 -2.95
CA GLU A 77 22.08 -0.80 -2.99
C GLU A 77 20.67 -1.14 -2.52
N ILE A 78 20.15 -0.41 -1.51
CA ILE A 78 18.84 -0.67 -0.90
C ILE A 78 17.74 0.17 -1.55
N SER A 79 18.12 1.28 -2.20
CA SER A 79 17.13 2.26 -2.73
C SER A 79 16.21 1.68 -3.79
N ILE A 80 16.69 0.77 -4.63
CA ILE A 80 15.87 0.14 -5.67
C ILE A 80 14.86 -0.85 -5.07
N GLU A 81 15.27 -1.63 -4.07
CA GLU A 81 14.38 -2.56 -3.38
C GLU A 81 13.28 -1.79 -2.62
N PHE A 82 13.67 -0.70 -1.96
CA PHE A 82 12.72 0.21 -1.32
C PHE A 82 11.71 0.78 -2.32
N ALA A 83 12.19 1.25 -3.48
CA ALA A 83 11.32 1.81 -4.51
C ALA A 83 10.36 0.77 -5.09
N ILE A 84 10.84 -0.46 -5.33
CA ILE A 84 9.99 -1.58 -5.79
C ILE A 84 8.91 -1.90 -4.76
N ALA A 85 9.28 -2.02 -3.48
CA ALA A 85 8.33 -2.32 -2.41
C ALA A 85 7.32 -1.18 -2.23
N TRP A 86 7.76 0.08 -2.32
CA TRP A 86 6.88 1.25 -2.24
C TRP A 86 5.86 1.27 -3.39
N HIS A 87 6.33 1.17 -4.64
CA HIS A 87 5.46 1.17 -5.81
C HIS A 87 4.55 -0.06 -5.87
N GLY A 88 5.06 -1.22 -5.42
CA GLY A 88 4.27 -2.45 -5.32
C GLY A 88 3.12 -2.31 -4.32
N GLY A 89 3.41 -1.82 -3.12
CA GLY A 89 2.41 -1.56 -2.08
C GLY A 89 1.36 -0.54 -2.54
N MET A 90 1.78 0.58 -3.12
CA MET A 90 0.86 1.59 -3.66
C MET A 90 -0.03 1.02 -4.78
N ARG A 91 0.51 0.13 -5.63
CA ARG A 91 -0.27 -0.51 -6.69
C ARG A 91 -1.30 -1.50 -6.14
N ILE A 92 -0.96 -2.26 -5.10
CA ILE A 92 -1.93 -3.12 -4.40
C ILE A 92 -3.04 -2.29 -3.78
N LEU A 93 -2.73 -1.20 -3.08
CA LEU A 93 -3.72 -0.29 -2.50
C LEU A 93 -4.68 0.28 -3.55
N GLU A 94 -4.18 0.65 -4.71
CA GLU A 94 -5.01 1.10 -5.84
C GLU A 94 -6.00 -0.01 -6.28
N LYS A 95 -5.54 -1.25 -6.37
CA LYS A 95 -6.39 -2.39 -6.73
C LYS A 95 -7.43 -2.71 -5.66
N ILE A 96 -7.07 -2.63 -4.39
CA ILE A 96 -8.02 -2.80 -3.28
C ILE A 96 -9.10 -1.72 -3.35
N HIS A 97 -8.70 -0.46 -3.53
CA HIS A 97 -9.63 0.66 -3.65
C HIS A 97 -10.65 0.48 -4.78
N LYS A 98 -10.17 0.07 -5.97
CA LYS A 98 -11.01 -0.16 -7.15
C LYS A 98 -11.97 -1.33 -6.98
N ASN A 99 -11.53 -2.38 -6.28
CA ASN A 99 -12.28 -3.63 -6.11
C ASN A 99 -12.87 -3.80 -4.70
N ALA A 100 -12.98 -2.73 -3.92
CA ALA A 100 -13.37 -2.78 -2.52
C ALA A 100 -14.72 -3.48 -2.28
N GLN A 101 -15.68 -3.34 -3.22
CA GLN A 101 -16.97 -4.01 -3.14
C GLN A 101 -16.92 -5.54 -3.34
N HIS A 102 -15.84 -6.05 -3.94
CA HIS A 102 -15.66 -7.48 -4.27
C HIS A 102 -14.49 -8.10 -3.51
N ILE A 103 -13.99 -7.42 -2.47
CA ILE A 103 -12.80 -7.86 -1.73
C ILE A 103 -12.98 -9.21 -1.06
N LEU A 104 -14.20 -9.55 -0.64
CA LEU A 104 -14.51 -10.84 -0.02
C LEU A 104 -14.57 -11.99 -1.03
N ASP A 105 -14.82 -11.68 -2.31
CA ASP A 105 -14.96 -12.66 -3.38
C ASP A 105 -13.65 -12.91 -4.12
N ARG A 106 -12.84 -11.86 -4.24
CA ARG A 106 -11.63 -11.89 -5.07
C ARG A 106 -10.47 -11.16 -4.42
N ARG A 107 -9.40 -11.89 -4.14
CA ARG A 107 -8.14 -11.33 -3.64
C ARG A 107 -7.45 -10.48 -4.72
N PRO A 108 -7.17 -9.20 -4.48
CA PRO A 108 -6.38 -8.38 -5.40
C PRO A 108 -4.94 -8.90 -5.50
N HIS A 109 -4.38 -8.94 -6.70
CA HIS A 109 -2.98 -9.33 -6.93
C HIS A 109 -2.35 -8.50 -8.06
N LEU A 110 -1.03 -8.43 -8.07
CA LEU A 110 -0.27 -7.81 -9.15
C LEU A 110 -0.11 -8.81 -10.30
N ASN A 111 -0.63 -8.45 -11.47
CA ASN A 111 -0.38 -9.20 -12.71
C ASN A 111 0.98 -8.81 -13.33
N GLN A 112 1.39 -9.45 -14.42
CA GLN A 112 2.67 -9.18 -15.06
C GLN A 112 2.82 -7.73 -15.54
N ALA A 113 1.75 -7.13 -16.06
CA ALA A 113 1.76 -5.73 -16.48
C ALA A 113 1.92 -4.78 -15.28
N ASP A 114 1.30 -5.10 -14.13
CA ASP A 114 1.50 -4.34 -12.90
C ASP A 114 2.95 -4.43 -12.41
N LYS A 115 3.54 -5.63 -12.42
CA LYS A 115 4.94 -5.86 -12.02
C LYS A 115 5.90 -5.08 -12.90
N ALA A 116 5.71 -5.11 -14.22
CA ALA A 116 6.51 -4.32 -15.16
C ALA A 116 6.42 -2.82 -14.86
N LYS A 117 5.22 -2.28 -14.64
CA LYS A 117 5.01 -0.87 -14.27
C LYS A 117 5.69 -0.51 -12.94
N VAL A 118 5.62 -1.39 -11.95
CA VAL A 118 6.28 -1.19 -10.65
C VAL A 118 7.79 -1.06 -10.83
N VAL A 119 8.41 -1.99 -11.56
CA VAL A 119 9.85 -1.96 -11.83
C VAL A 119 10.25 -0.71 -12.60
N THR A 120 9.54 -0.37 -13.67
CA THR A 120 9.82 0.84 -14.47
C THR A 120 9.76 2.11 -13.63
N LYS A 121 8.73 2.25 -12.77
CA LYS A 121 8.60 3.40 -11.86
C LYS A 121 9.71 3.44 -10.81
N ALA A 122 10.09 2.31 -10.27
CA ALA A 122 11.16 2.21 -9.28
C ALA A 122 12.51 2.65 -9.88
N LEU A 123 12.83 2.20 -11.10
CA LEU A 123 14.05 2.60 -11.81
C LEU A 123 14.05 4.10 -12.14
N ALA A 124 12.93 4.64 -12.62
CA ALA A 124 12.79 6.08 -12.90
C ALA A 124 12.93 6.92 -11.64
N TRP A 125 12.42 6.45 -10.50
CA TRP A 125 12.53 7.14 -9.23
C TRP A 125 13.98 7.18 -8.74
N LYS A 126 14.71 6.06 -8.81
CA LYS A 126 16.13 5.99 -8.50
C LYS A 126 16.94 6.96 -9.38
N GLY A 127 16.70 7.00 -10.68
CA GLY A 127 17.36 7.93 -11.59
C GLY A 127 17.14 9.40 -11.20
N SER A 128 15.94 9.77 -10.77
CA SER A 128 15.64 11.13 -10.31
C SER A 128 16.28 11.47 -8.97
N ALA A 129 16.41 10.51 -8.05
CA ALA A 129 17.11 10.68 -6.77
C ALA A 129 18.60 10.92 -6.97
N LEU A 130 19.25 10.15 -7.84
CA LEU A 130 20.66 10.34 -8.21
C LEU A 130 20.90 11.72 -8.86
N GLY A 131 19.97 12.17 -9.70
CA GLY A 131 20.05 13.50 -10.31
C GLY A 131 19.95 14.65 -9.30
N ARG A 132 19.15 14.49 -8.22
CA ARG A 132 19.05 15.46 -7.13
C ARG A 132 20.35 15.51 -6.30
N ARG A 133 20.90 14.37 -5.91
CA ARG A 133 22.19 14.30 -5.18
C ARG A 133 23.34 14.93 -5.95
N GLY A 134 23.40 14.72 -7.26
CA GLY A 134 24.40 15.35 -8.11
C GLY A 134 24.30 16.88 -8.15
N LYS A 135 23.10 17.44 -8.12
CA LYS A 135 22.87 18.91 -8.08
C LYS A 135 23.28 19.54 -6.73
N GLU A 136 23.03 18.85 -5.63
CA GLU A 136 23.45 19.34 -4.30
C GLU A 136 24.97 19.36 -4.13
N PHE A 137 25.68 18.37 -4.74
CA PHE A 137 27.13 18.30 -4.68
C PHE A 137 27.83 19.41 -5.52
N PHE A 138 27.17 19.93 -6.54
CA PHE A 138 27.67 20.99 -7.43
C PHE A 138 27.06 22.38 -7.09
N SER A 139 26.39 22.55 -5.96
CA SER A 139 25.89 23.88 -5.54
C SER A 139 27.06 24.74 -5.07
N PRO A 140 27.22 25.99 -5.60
CA PRO A 140 28.36 26.85 -5.31
C PRO A 140 28.42 27.42 -3.89
N SER A 141 27.57 26.98 -2.98
CA SER A 141 27.47 27.51 -1.61
C SER A 141 28.47 26.92 -0.60
N HIS A 142 29.49 26.17 -1.07
CA HIS A 142 30.58 25.64 -0.26
C HIS A 142 31.97 26.20 -0.61
N PHE A 143 32.01 27.39 -1.18
CA PHE A 143 33.27 28.15 -1.32
C PHE A 143 33.20 29.49 -0.61
#